data_607b8ae133381d410d1c905665719fb7
#
_entry.id   607b8ae133381d410d1c905665719fb7
#
_cell.length_a   1.000
_cell.length_b   1.000
_cell.length_c   1.000
_cell.angle_alpha   90.00
_cell.angle_beta   90.00
_cell.angle_gamma   90.00
#
_symmetry.space_group_name_H-M   'P 1'
#
loop_
_entity.id
_entity.type
_entity.pdbx_description
1 polymer ?
#
loop_
_entity_poly.entity_id
_entity_poly.type
_entity_poly.pdbx_seq_one_letter_code
_entity_poly.pdbx_strand_id
1 'polypeptide(L)'
;MDAYLNIGPPVYFVSHDINVTRRSGQQALCARFTTCDDFSVANTLEAERKRPAVSYFSDPTASWIDDFLTWLNPNTDCCRVRKRNTNVFCYPGDNPRLCQPCWAGKSPAYNVTMEGLPEGKEFMRYLKHWLNSSTDEDCPLGGRASYETAISINDAQDDVVASHFRTFLDPLKNQADFINAFNAAHRIADDMSRRTGASVFPYSLFFVFFDQYAHIVSITQQVLGLGLASVLIVTSLFLGSWRTGTVVTGVVALTVVNVMGVMGLWGVSLNAISLVNLVISLGIAVEFCAHVARAFMNSGGVTADNSAAQERDERMSLALVDVGPSVRLLLPFRPKTSLTPRFASRSSPVSLSRNSSGCLY
;
A
#
# COMPACT_ATOMS: atom_id res chain seq x y z
N MET A 1 -3.89 12.90 16.75
CA MET A 1 -2.78 12.03 17.19
C MET A 1 -1.42 12.54 16.68
N ASP A 2 -1.34 13.12 15.50
CA ASP A 2 -0.08 13.58 14.88
C ASP A 2 0.69 14.69 15.63
N ALA A 3 0.05 15.37 16.57
CA ALA A 3 0.69 16.42 17.34
C ALA A 3 1.54 15.94 18.53
N TYR A 4 1.35 14.68 18.95
CA TYR A 4 1.99 14.12 20.15
C TYR A 4 2.78 12.84 19.92
N LEU A 5 2.55 12.13 18.83
CA LEU A 5 3.26 10.91 18.44
C LEU A 5 3.99 11.15 17.12
N ASN A 6 5.27 11.43 17.22
CA ASN A 6 6.13 11.60 16.05
C ASN A 6 6.66 10.23 15.55
N ILE A 7 5.78 9.24 15.48
CA ILE A 7 6.08 7.86 15.09
C ILE A 7 5.28 7.54 13.84
N GLY A 8 5.95 7.06 12.81
CA GLY A 8 5.33 6.58 11.57
C GLY A 8 4.85 5.12 11.66
N PRO A 9 4.43 4.54 10.54
CA PRO A 9 3.96 3.16 10.51
C PRO A 9 5.06 2.15 10.85
N PRO A 10 4.71 1.04 11.54
CA PRO A 10 5.65 -0.02 11.86
C PRO A 10 6.08 -0.79 10.60
N VAL A 11 7.35 -1.16 10.56
CA VAL A 11 7.92 -2.06 9.55
C VAL A 11 8.60 -3.23 10.26
N TYR A 12 8.35 -4.41 9.76
CA TYR A 12 8.90 -5.67 10.23
C TYR A 12 9.86 -6.22 9.18
N PHE A 13 11.12 -6.41 9.54
CA PHE A 13 12.08 -7.13 8.70
C PHE A 13 12.04 -8.59 9.09
N VAL A 14 11.42 -9.39 8.24
CA VAL A 14 11.25 -10.83 8.46
C VAL A 14 12.46 -11.54 7.88
N SER A 15 13.13 -12.33 8.73
CA SER A 15 14.25 -13.18 8.35
C SER A 15 13.86 -14.65 8.44
N HIS A 16 14.18 -15.42 7.43
CA HIS A 16 14.05 -16.87 7.40
C HIS A 16 15.29 -17.51 6.77
N ASP A 17 15.38 -18.83 6.87
CA ASP A 17 16.53 -19.61 6.39
C ASP A 17 17.84 -19.35 7.16
N ILE A 18 17.76 -18.82 8.40
CA ILE A 18 18.91 -18.68 9.28
C ILE A 18 18.79 -19.71 10.43
N ASN A 19 19.82 -20.51 10.61
CA ASN A 19 19.89 -21.41 11.76
C ASN A 19 20.39 -20.66 13.01
N VAL A 20 19.43 -20.08 13.77
CA VAL A 20 19.72 -19.31 14.99
C VAL A 20 20.15 -20.18 16.18
N THR A 21 20.02 -21.50 16.08
CA THR A 21 20.50 -22.41 17.12
C THR A 21 22.03 -22.53 17.10
N ARG A 22 22.68 -22.11 16.01
CA ARG A 22 24.15 -22.07 15.89
C ARG A 22 24.67 -20.65 16.13
N ARG A 23 25.91 -20.57 16.62
CA ARG A 23 26.58 -19.29 16.90
C ARG A 23 26.60 -18.35 15.68
N SER A 24 26.96 -18.88 14.52
CA SER A 24 27.00 -18.09 13.29
C SER A 24 25.65 -17.45 12.94
N GLY A 25 24.54 -18.18 13.14
CA GLY A 25 23.21 -17.61 12.92
C GLY A 25 22.84 -16.55 13.96
N GLN A 26 23.26 -16.71 15.21
CA GLN A 26 23.08 -15.70 16.25
C GLN A 26 23.87 -14.43 15.93
N GLN A 27 25.11 -14.56 15.48
CA GLN A 27 25.99 -13.45 15.07
C GLN A 27 25.45 -12.69 13.85
N ALA A 28 24.86 -13.40 12.91
CA ALA A 28 24.23 -12.79 11.73
C ALA A 28 22.98 -11.93 12.05
N LEU A 29 22.40 -12.08 13.25
CA LEU A 29 21.19 -11.35 13.64
C LEU A 29 21.43 -10.26 14.69
N CYS A 30 22.39 -10.44 15.61
CA CYS A 30 22.59 -9.59 16.80
C CYS A 30 23.34 -8.27 16.51
N ALA A 31 23.27 -7.33 17.49
CA ALA A 31 24.01 -6.07 17.42
C ALA A 31 24.76 -5.71 18.73
N ARG A 32 24.30 -6.23 19.89
CA ARG A 32 24.83 -5.77 21.19
C ARG A 32 26.07 -6.51 21.69
N PHE A 33 26.51 -7.53 20.96
CA PHE A 33 27.66 -8.35 21.33
C PHE A 33 28.84 -8.04 20.42
N THR A 34 30.07 -8.16 20.95
CA THR A 34 31.28 -7.78 20.18
C THR A 34 31.60 -8.70 19.02
N THR A 35 31.05 -9.90 19.02
CA THR A 35 31.23 -10.91 17.96
C THR A 35 30.05 -10.96 16.98
N CYS A 36 29.09 -10.06 17.12
CA CYS A 36 28.05 -9.91 16.09
C CYS A 36 28.68 -9.47 14.78
N ASP A 37 28.16 -9.96 13.67
CA ASP A 37 28.65 -9.57 12.35
C ASP A 37 28.41 -8.07 12.10
N ASP A 38 29.38 -7.40 11.53
CA ASP A 38 29.30 -5.96 11.22
C ASP A 38 28.07 -5.63 10.36
N PHE A 39 27.65 -6.57 9.52
CA PHE A 39 26.51 -6.49 8.63
C PHE A 39 25.33 -7.37 9.05
N SER A 40 25.26 -7.74 10.33
CA SER A 40 24.09 -8.45 10.87
C SER A 40 22.80 -7.66 10.62
N VAL A 41 21.66 -8.33 10.72
CA VAL A 41 20.35 -7.70 10.52
C VAL A 41 20.17 -6.51 11.47
N ALA A 42 20.44 -6.69 12.78
CA ALA A 42 20.26 -5.61 13.75
C ALA A 42 21.27 -4.48 13.56
N ASN A 43 22.56 -4.77 13.28
CA ASN A 43 23.58 -3.73 13.01
C ASN A 43 23.26 -2.93 11.75
N THR A 44 22.79 -3.57 10.70
CA THR A 44 22.38 -2.89 9.46
C THR A 44 21.21 -1.96 9.71
N LEU A 45 20.18 -2.40 10.43
CA LEU A 45 19.03 -1.57 10.78
C LEU A 45 19.42 -0.37 11.67
N GLU A 46 20.31 -0.57 12.65
CA GLU A 46 20.82 0.53 13.47
C GLU A 46 21.71 1.51 12.70
N ALA A 47 22.48 1.03 11.71
CA ALA A 47 23.23 1.89 10.82
C ALA A 47 22.31 2.73 9.91
N GLU A 48 21.25 2.11 9.39
CA GLU A 48 20.25 2.82 8.58
C GLU A 48 19.45 3.83 9.41
N ARG A 49 19.11 3.53 10.66
CA ARG A 49 18.47 4.47 11.58
C ARG A 49 19.26 5.78 11.75
N LYS A 50 20.58 5.72 11.68
CA LYS A 50 21.45 6.93 11.76
C LYS A 50 21.38 7.79 10.50
N ARG A 51 20.70 7.35 9.44
CA ARG A 51 20.56 8.07 8.16
C ARG A 51 19.08 8.22 7.76
N PRO A 52 18.21 8.80 8.60
CA PRO A 52 16.76 8.83 8.39
C PRO A 52 16.34 9.51 7.08
N ALA A 53 17.13 10.47 6.57
CA ALA A 53 16.86 11.12 5.29
C ALA A 53 16.89 10.17 4.07
N VAL A 54 17.53 9.00 4.19
CA VAL A 54 17.67 8.01 3.10
C VAL A 54 16.92 6.73 3.39
N SER A 55 16.90 6.32 4.66
CA SER A 55 16.28 5.07 5.11
C SER A 55 14.83 5.23 5.52
N TYR A 56 14.43 6.44 5.92
CA TYR A 56 13.11 6.74 6.50
C TYR A 56 12.84 6.02 7.84
N PHE A 57 13.88 5.54 8.54
CA PHE A 57 13.76 4.94 9.88
C PHE A 57 14.30 5.90 10.94
N SER A 58 13.53 6.10 12.01
CA SER A 58 13.90 6.99 13.13
C SER A 58 14.06 6.27 14.45
N ASP A 59 13.28 5.22 14.68
CA ASP A 59 13.24 4.56 15.97
C ASP A 59 14.20 3.37 16.07
N PRO A 60 14.69 3.07 17.29
CA PRO A 60 15.52 1.91 17.54
C PRO A 60 14.83 0.61 17.14
N THR A 61 15.61 -0.31 16.57
CA THR A 61 15.10 -1.62 16.17
C THR A 61 14.87 -2.50 17.38
N ALA A 62 13.68 -3.07 17.52
CA ALA A 62 13.40 -4.11 18.50
C ALA A 62 14.02 -5.42 18.01
N SER A 63 15.15 -5.79 18.61
CA SER A 63 15.92 -7.00 18.31
C SER A 63 15.66 -8.07 19.37
N TRP A 64 14.89 -9.09 19.00
CA TRP A 64 14.55 -10.17 19.92
C TRP A 64 15.76 -10.98 20.36
N ILE A 65 16.75 -11.18 19.49
CA ILE A 65 17.95 -11.95 19.82
C ILE A 65 18.83 -11.24 20.85
N ASP A 66 18.99 -9.93 20.72
CA ASP A 66 19.77 -9.13 21.65
C ASP A 66 19.10 -9.08 23.03
N ASP A 67 17.79 -8.92 23.08
CA ASP A 67 17.03 -8.89 24.35
C ASP A 67 17.00 -10.27 24.99
N PHE A 68 16.85 -11.35 24.23
CA PHE A 68 16.92 -12.71 24.72
C PHE A 68 18.30 -13.04 25.30
N LEU A 69 19.37 -12.73 24.56
CA LEU A 69 20.73 -13.01 25.05
C LEU A 69 21.08 -12.13 26.27
N THR A 70 20.58 -10.90 26.33
CA THR A 70 20.74 -10.04 27.51
C THR A 70 19.94 -10.54 28.69
N TRP A 71 18.76 -11.15 28.49
CA TRP A 71 17.96 -11.78 29.53
C TRP A 71 18.69 -12.94 30.22
N LEU A 72 19.61 -13.63 29.53
CA LEU A 72 20.46 -14.68 30.10
C LEU A 72 21.58 -14.13 30.98
N ASN A 73 21.84 -12.83 30.99
CA ASN A 73 22.91 -12.24 31.80
C ASN A 73 22.67 -12.47 33.31
N PRO A 74 23.60 -13.09 34.04
CA PRO A 74 23.44 -13.32 35.45
C PRO A 74 23.23 -12.07 36.30
N ASN A 75 23.73 -10.92 35.82
CA ASN A 75 23.62 -9.63 36.51
C ASN A 75 22.22 -9.00 36.40
N THR A 76 21.40 -9.42 35.42
CA THR A 76 20.02 -8.91 35.28
C THR A 76 19.03 -9.64 36.19
N ASP A 77 19.42 -10.77 36.75
CA ASP A 77 18.60 -11.63 37.62
C ASP A 77 17.28 -12.10 36.97
N CYS A 78 17.15 -11.94 35.63
CA CYS A 78 15.95 -12.26 34.87
C CYS A 78 15.76 -13.77 34.69
N CYS A 79 16.78 -14.47 34.16
CA CYS A 79 16.74 -15.90 33.99
C CYS A 79 17.16 -16.59 35.29
N ARG A 80 16.26 -17.40 35.88
CA ARG A 80 16.51 -18.11 37.16
C ARG A 80 16.14 -19.59 37.07
N VAL A 81 16.99 -20.43 37.63
CA VAL A 81 16.79 -21.88 37.74
C VAL A 81 16.92 -22.34 39.19
N ARG A 82 16.35 -23.48 39.55
CA ARG A 82 16.45 -24.04 40.91
C ARG A 82 17.86 -24.54 41.19
N LYS A 83 18.42 -24.18 42.36
CA LYS A 83 19.78 -24.60 42.80
C LYS A 83 19.97 -26.11 42.85
N ARG A 84 18.92 -26.87 43.24
CA ARG A 84 18.98 -28.33 43.32
C ARG A 84 18.82 -29.04 41.97
N ASN A 85 18.14 -28.39 41.04
CA ASN A 85 17.91 -28.95 39.69
C ASN A 85 17.91 -27.82 38.68
N THR A 86 19.02 -27.60 38.04
CA THR A 86 19.21 -26.54 37.00
C THR A 86 18.37 -26.76 35.74
N ASN A 87 17.68 -27.89 35.62
CA ASN A 87 16.75 -28.14 34.54
C ASN A 87 15.35 -27.59 34.83
N VAL A 88 15.07 -27.06 36.01
CA VAL A 88 13.77 -26.48 36.37
C VAL A 88 13.91 -24.98 36.51
N PHE A 89 13.15 -24.22 35.70
CA PHE A 89 13.10 -22.78 35.81
C PHE A 89 12.34 -22.34 37.07
N CYS A 90 12.73 -21.22 37.63
CA CYS A 90 11.98 -20.53 38.67
C CYS A 90 10.96 -19.57 38.03
N TYR A 91 9.77 -19.47 38.63
CA TYR A 91 8.72 -18.56 38.24
C TYR A 91 8.62 -17.36 39.17
N PRO A 92 8.01 -16.24 38.77
CA PRO A 92 7.67 -15.15 39.66
C PRO A 92 6.88 -15.66 40.87
N GLY A 93 7.33 -15.36 42.08
CA GLY A 93 6.72 -15.86 43.32
C GLY A 93 7.41 -17.09 43.93
N ASP A 94 8.34 -17.75 43.25
CA ASP A 94 9.19 -18.78 43.86
C ASP A 94 10.15 -18.15 44.91
N ASN A 95 10.47 -18.91 45.96
CA ASN A 95 11.38 -18.41 47.00
C ASN A 95 12.77 -18.09 46.41
N PRO A 96 13.24 -16.82 46.44
CA PRO A 96 14.50 -16.41 45.85
C PRO A 96 15.72 -17.18 46.34
N ARG A 97 15.68 -17.68 47.61
CA ARG A 97 16.78 -18.45 48.18
C ARG A 97 17.00 -19.81 47.54
N LEU A 98 15.97 -20.37 46.88
CA LEU A 98 16.03 -21.65 46.19
C LEU A 98 16.43 -21.51 44.71
N CYS A 99 16.49 -20.31 44.21
CA CYS A 99 16.80 -19.98 42.82
C CYS A 99 18.20 -19.38 42.70
N GLN A 100 18.78 -19.55 41.52
CA GLN A 100 20.05 -18.94 41.10
C GLN A 100 19.94 -18.48 39.66
N PRO A 101 20.73 -17.48 39.23
CA PRO A 101 20.75 -17.09 37.81
C PRO A 101 21.09 -18.26 36.89
N CYS A 102 20.48 -18.32 35.72
CA CYS A 102 20.62 -19.43 34.76
C CYS A 102 22.07 -19.67 34.33
N TRP A 103 22.85 -18.61 34.24
CA TRP A 103 24.24 -18.63 33.76
C TRP A 103 25.27 -18.53 34.90
N ALA A 104 24.84 -18.52 36.16
CA ALA A 104 25.75 -18.49 37.29
C ALA A 104 26.59 -19.78 37.37
N GLY A 105 27.91 -19.62 37.48
CA GLY A 105 28.85 -20.75 37.65
C GLY A 105 29.07 -21.58 36.38
N LYS A 106 28.58 -21.17 35.22
CA LYS A 106 28.91 -21.83 33.94
C LYS A 106 30.33 -21.45 33.47
N SER A 107 30.98 -22.38 32.79
CA SER A 107 32.29 -22.18 32.15
C SER A 107 32.18 -22.54 30.68
N PRO A 108 32.49 -21.60 29.75
CA PRO A 108 32.85 -20.21 29.99
C PRO A 108 31.70 -19.40 30.60
N ALA A 109 32.08 -18.36 31.40
CA ALA A 109 31.11 -17.45 31.99
C ALA A 109 30.39 -16.60 30.90
N TYR A 110 29.24 -16.06 31.28
CA TYR A 110 28.54 -15.10 30.38
C TYR A 110 29.48 -13.96 30.01
N ASN A 111 29.62 -13.73 28.72
CA ASN A 111 30.54 -12.74 28.17
C ASN A 111 29.94 -12.03 26.94
N VAL A 112 30.34 -10.79 26.73
CA VAL A 112 29.98 -10.00 25.52
C VAL A 112 30.58 -10.57 24.24
N THR A 113 31.55 -11.48 24.30
CA THR A 113 32.09 -12.24 23.17
C THR A 113 31.21 -13.43 22.78
N MET A 114 30.05 -13.61 23.42
CA MET A 114 29.10 -14.71 23.19
C MET A 114 29.68 -16.13 23.51
N GLU A 115 30.93 -16.24 23.95
CA GLU A 115 31.52 -17.53 24.36
C GLU A 115 30.70 -18.10 25.53
N GLY A 116 30.33 -19.37 25.43
CA GLY A 116 29.53 -20.05 26.46
C GLY A 116 28.04 -19.73 26.48
N LEU A 117 27.53 -18.85 25.64
CA LEU A 117 26.09 -18.69 25.47
C LEU A 117 25.46 -19.95 24.83
N PRO A 118 24.16 -20.22 25.05
CA PRO A 118 23.54 -21.48 24.63
C PRO A 118 23.52 -21.65 23.12
N GLU A 119 23.67 -22.89 22.68
CA GLU A 119 23.52 -23.34 21.30
C GLU A 119 22.64 -24.60 21.22
N GLY A 120 22.10 -24.90 20.02
CA GLY A 120 21.34 -26.11 19.75
C GLY A 120 20.09 -26.24 20.63
N LYS A 121 19.90 -27.43 21.21
CA LYS A 121 18.72 -27.72 22.05
C LYS A 121 18.69 -26.89 23.37
N GLU A 122 19.83 -26.51 23.88
CA GLU A 122 19.89 -25.67 25.08
C GLU A 122 19.37 -24.25 24.72
N PHE A 123 19.77 -23.71 23.59
CA PHE A 123 19.24 -22.42 23.07
C PHE A 123 17.73 -22.46 22.98
N MET A 124 17.15 -23.47 22.30
CA MET A 124 15.70 -23.60 22.13
C MET A 124 14.95 -23.74 23.47
N ARG A 125 15.52 -24.45 24.43
CA ARG A 125 14.92 -24.59 25.76
C ARG A 125 14.81 -23.24 26.47
N TYR A 126 15.87 -22.44 26.46
CA TYR A 126 15.86 -21.10 27.07
C TYR A 126 14.97 -20.14 26.29
N LEU A 127 15.00 -20.20 24.96
CA LEU A 127 14.16 -19.36 24.08
C LEU A 127 12.67 -19.61 24.34
N LYS A 128 12.23 -20.85 24.38
CA LYS A 128 10.83 -21.21 24.69
C LYS A 128 10.41 -20.72 26.07
N HIS A 129 11.28 -20.83 27.07
CA HIS A 129 10.98 -20.30 28.40
C HIS A 129 10.90 -18.77 28.39
N TRP A 130 11.82 -18.10 27.73
CA TRP A 130 11.83 -16.64 27.61
C TRP A 130 10.56 -16.10 26.93
N LEU A 131 10.11 -16.73 25.87
CA LEU A 131 8.87 -16.35 25.18
C LEU A 131 7.61 -16.53 26.04
N ASN A 132 7.66 -17.40 27.05
CA ASN A 132 6.59 -17.56 28.03
C ASN A 132 6.74 -16.67 29.27
N SER A 133 7.90 -16.01 29.45
CA SER A 133 8.18 -15.16 30.60
C SER A 133 7.54 -13.79 30.41
N SER A 134 6.69 -13.39 31.36
CA SER A 134 6.14 -12.04 31.43
C SER A 134 7.18 -11.04 31.91
N THR A 135 7.00 -9.79 31.52
CA THR A 135 7.74 -8.67 32.12
C THR A 135 7.20 -8.38 33.50
N ASP A 136 8.09 -8.18 34.48
CA ASP A 136 7.75 -7.74 35.82
C ASP A 136 8.74 -6.64 36.31
N GLU A 137 8.58 -6.17 37.56
CA GLU A 137 9.42 -5.10 38.11
C GLU A 137 10.90 -5.52 38.23
N ASP A 138 11.16 -6.78 38.48
CA ASP A 138 12.49 -7.34 38.63
C ASP A 138 13.15 -7.68 37.28
N CYS A 139 12.33 -8.02 36.25
CA CYS A 139 12.78 -8.35 34.90
C CYS A 139 11.95 -7.70 33.81
N PRO A 140 12.38 -6.54 33.28
CA PRO A 140 11.72 -5.89 32.15
C PRO A 140 11.98 -6.58 30.82
N LEU A 141 12.89 -7.56 30.74
CA LEU A 141 13.30 -8.24 29.49
C LEU A 141 12.52 -9.53 29.20
N GLY A 142 11.36 -9.74 29.83
CA GLY A 142 10.49 -10.88 29.52
C GLY A 142 10.01 -10.86 28.07
N GLY A 143 10.09 -12.01 27.37
CA GLY A 143 9.82 -12.09 25.93
C GLY A 143 8.35 -12.09 25.55
N ARG A 144 7.45 -12.52 26.44
CA ARG A 144 6.05 -12.79 26.13
C ARG A 144 5.31 -11.58 25.54
N ALA A 145 5.42 -10.43 26.17
CA ALA A 145 4.66 -9.25 25.75
C ALA A 145 5.13 -8.65 24.42
N SER A 146 6.44 -8.75 24.12
CA SER A 146 7.05 -8.05 22.98
C SER A 146 7.38 -8.96 21.82
N TYR A 147 7.60 -10.25 22.04
CA TYR A 147 8.23 -11.15 21.08
C TYR A 147 7.51 -12.48 20.87
N GLU A 148 6.38 -12.75 21.57
CA GLU A 148 5.61 -14.00 21.39
C GLU A 148 5.23 -14.23 19.91
N THR A 149 4.86 -13.18 19.21
CA THR A 149 4.50 -13.21 17.78
C THR A 149 5.68 -12.94 16.84
N ALA A 150 6.84 -12.57 17.37
CA ALA A 150 8.00 -12.20 16.58
C ALA A 150 8.82 -13.39 16.06
N ILE A 151 8.59 -14.57 16.62
CA ILE A 151 9.39 -15.77 16.35
C ILE A 151 8.45 -16.93 16.05
N SER A 152 8.64 -17.54 14.88
CA SER A 152 7.94 -18.76 14.48
C SER A 152 8.81 -19.97 14.76
N ILE A 153 8.34 -20.85 15.63
CA ILE A 153 9.05 -22.07 16.04
C ILE A 153 8.37 -23.28 15.39
N ASN A 154 9.18 -24.17 14.81
CA ASN A 154 8.74 -25.50 14.42
C ASN A 154 8.98 -26.47 15.57
N ASP A 155 7.94 -26.82 16.28
CA ASP A 155 8.03 -27.74 17.44
C ASP A 155 8.47 -29.15 17.06
N ALA A 156 8.20 -29.60 15.82
CA ALA A 156 8.60 -30.94 15.36
C ALA A 156 10.12 -31.06 15.16
N GLN A 157 10.78 -29.98 14.73
CA GLN A 157 12.22 -29.93 14.48
C GLN A 157 13.00 -29.24 15.59
N ASP A 158 12.30 -28.62 16.55
CA ASP A 158 12.85 -27.81 17.64
C ASP A 158 13.80 -26.72 17.12
N ASP A 159 13.34 -25.99 16.10
CA ASP A 159 14.09 -24.92 15.43
C ASP A 159 13.21 -23.70 15.16
N VAL A 160 13.86 -22.56 14.93
CA VAL A 160 13.23 -21.29 14.53
C VAL A 160 13.15 -21.23 13.01
N VAL A 161 11.94 -21.18 12.47
CA VAL A 161 11.71 -21.11 11.03
C VAL A 161 11.85 -19.70 10.49
N ALA A 162 11.29 -18.75 11.21
CA ALA A 162 11.30 -17.34 10.84
C ALA A 162 11.27 -16.46 12.08
N SER A 163 11.82 -15.27 11.96
CA SER A 163 11.71 -14.25 13.00
C SER A 163 11.66 -12.85 12.38
N HIS A 164 11.15 -11.87 13.14
CA HIS A 164 11.13 -10.51 12.64
C HIS A 164 11.75 -9.51 13.61
N PHE A 165 12.28 -8.44 13.02
CA PHE A 165 12.81 -7.25 13.69
C PHE A 165 11.88 -6.09 13.41
N ARG A 166 11.38 -5.42 14.45
CA ARG A 166 10.44 -4.32 14.30
C ARG A 166 11.15 -2.98 14.44
N THR A 167 10.89 -2.09 13.49
CA THR A 167 11.27 -0.68 13.55
C THR A 167 10.08 0.19 13.11
N PHE A 168 10.21 1.51 13.20
CA PHE A 168 9.18 2.44 12.76
C PHE A 168 9.76 3.40 11.73
N LEU A 169 8.93 3.76 10.75
CA LEU A 169 9.26 4.79 9.80
C LEU A 169 9.16 6.19 10.44
N ASP A 170 9.79 7.17 9.84
CA ASP A 170 9.49 8.57 10.11
C ASP A 170 8.04 8.90 9.73
N PRO A 171 7.42 9.93 10.32
CA PRO A 171 6.10 10.40 9.89
C PRO A 171 6.12 10.83 8.42
N LEU A 172 5.48 10.03 7.57
CA LEU A 172 5.40 10.26 6.13
C LEU A 172 4.26 11.25 5.83
N LYS A 173 4.54 12.31 5.05
CA LYS A 173 3.59 13.40 4.80
C LYS A 173 3.09 13.45 3.35
N ASN A 174 3.92 13.04 2.41
CA ASN A 174 3.67 13.15 0.99
C ASN A 174 3.66 11.78 0.31
N GLN A 175 2.98 11.69 -0.84
CA GLN A 175 2.97 10.45 -1.63
C GLN A 175 4.39 10.00 -2.03
N ALA A 176 5.28 10.95 -2.32
CA ALA A 176 6.68 10.66 -2.63
C ALA A 176 7.41 10.02 -1.45
N ASP A 177 7.14 10.46 -0.21
CA ASP A 177 7.74 9.89 0.99
C ASP A 177 7.30 8.42 1.18
N PHE A 178 6.02 8.10 0.93
CA PHE A 178 5.51 6.72 0.99
C PHE A 178 6.22 5.80 -0.01
N ILE A 179 6.37 6.25 -1.26
CA ILE A 179 7.05 5.49 -2.31
C ILE A 179 8.54 5.32 -1.97
N ASN A 180 9.20 6.38 -1.53
CA ASN A 180 10.63 6.34 -1.21
C ASN A 180 10.90 5.47 0.02
N ALA A 181 10.06 5.53 1.06
CA ALA A 181 10.16 4.69 2.25
C ALA A 181 9.97 3.20 1.90
N PHE A 182 9.00 2.88 1.04
CA PHE A 182 8.78 1.53 0.54
C PHE A 182 10.01 1.00 -0.22
N ASN A 183 10.53 1.78 -1.17
CA ASN A 183 11.71 1.41 -1.94
C ASN A 183 12.96 1.30 -1.04
N ALA A 184 13.13 2.18 -0.05
CA ALA A 184 14.22 2.11 0.91
C ALA A 184 14.17 0.84 1.74
N ALA A 185 12.98 0.45 2.25
CA ALA A 185 12.81 -0.77 3.01
C ALA A 185 13.20 -2.02 2.19
N HIS A 186 12.75 -2.10 0.94
CA HIS A 186 13.13 -3.20 0.04
C HIS A 186 14.62 -3.22 -0.28
N ARG A 187 15.22 -2.06 -0.59
CA ARG A 187 16.65 -1.93 -0.82
C ARG A 187 17.47 -2.42 0.37
N ILE A 188 17.08 -2.04 1.59
CA ILE A 188 17.75 -2.44 2.83
C ILE A 188 17.62 -3.95 3.05
N ALA A 189 16.44 -4.52 2.85
CA ALA A 189 16.22 -5.95 2.97
C ALA A 189 17.03 -6.76 1.95
N ASP A 190 17.09 -6.31 0.70
CA ASP A 190 17.91 -6.93 -0.35
C ASP A 190 19.41 -6.86 -0.03
N ASP A 191 19.88 -5.76 0.55
CA ASP A 191 21.28 -5.62 0.98
C ASP A 191 21.61 -6.56 2.14
N MET A 192 20.71 -6.65 3.14
CA MET A 192 20.84 -7.61 4.24
C MET A 192 20.86 -9.04 3.72
N SER A 193 19.94 -9.40 2.81
CA SER A 193 19.88 -10.76 2.24
C SER A 193 21.16 -11.15 1.53
N ARG A 194 21.74 -10.23 0.75
CA ARG A 194 23.02 -10.48 0.04
C ARG A 194 24.21 -10.65 0.98
N ARG A 195 24.23 -9.94 2.11
CA ARG A 195 25.36 -9.93 3.04
C ARG A 195 25.30 -11.07 4.04
N THR A 196 24.12 -11.36 4.56
CA THR A 196 23.93 -12.42 5.57
C THR A 196 23.73 -13.81 4.94
N GLY A 197 23.39 -13.88 3.65
CA GLY A 197 23.01 -15.13 2.97
C GLY A 197 21.64 -15.65 3.40
N ALA A 198 20.91 -14.91 4.22
CA ALA A 198 19.56 -15.20 4.67
C ALA A 198 18.54 -14.55 3.74
N SER A 199 17.35 -15.08 3.70
CA SER A 199 16.24 -14.40 3.05
C SER A 199 15.61 -13.40 4.03
N VAL A 200 15.77 -12.11 3.75
CA VAL A 200 15.19 -11.03 4.54
C VAL A 200 14.26 -10.21 3.64
N PHE A 201 13.04 -9.95 4.10
CA PHE A 201 12.10 -9.09 3.39
C PHE A 201 11.37 -8.15 4.34
N PRO A 202 11.02 -6.93 3.90
CA PRO A 202 10.30 -5.98 4.70
C PRO A 202 8.80 -6.26 4.61
N TYR A 203 8.10 -6.17 5.72
CA TYR A 203 6.65 -6.31 5.80
C TYR A 203 6.03 -5.16 6.59
N SER A 204 4.97 -4.59 6.07
CA SER A 204 4.09 -3.68 6.79
C SER A 204 2.68 -3.78 6.21
N LEU A 205 1.65 -3.67 7.05
CA LEU A 205 0.26 -3.59 6.57
C LEU A 205 0.04 -2.39 5.64
N PHE A 206 0.83 -1.34 5.82
CA PHE A 206 0.73 -0.11 5.02
C PHE A 206 1.40 -0.24 3.65
N PHE A 207 2.28 -1.21 3.44
CA PHE A 207 3.00 -1.39 2.18
C PHE A 207 2.10 -1.75 1.01
N VAL A 208 0.94 -2.36 1.26
CA VAL A 208 -0.09 -2.58 0.23
C VAL A 208 -0.53 -1.26 -0.42
N PHE A 209 -0.68 -0.21 0.41
CA PHE A 209 -1.03 1.13 -0.09
C PHE A 209 0.17 1.83 -0.74
N PHE A 210 1.37 1.64 -0.21
CA PHE A 210 2.58 2.28 -0.73
C PHE A 210 2.98 1.70 -2.10
N ASP A 211 2.87 0.39 -2.27
CA ASP A 211 3.04 -0.30 -3.55
C ASP A 211 2.03 0.19 -4.60
N GLN A 212 0.77 0.35 -4.18
CA GLN A 212 -0.26 0.93 -5.04
C GLN A 212 0.13 2.35 -5.51
N TYR A 213 0.66 3.20 -4.64
CA TYR A 213 1.12 4.53 -5.02
C TYR A 213 2.32 4.48 -5.98
N ALA A 214 3.23 3.53 -5.83
CA ALA A 214 4.37 3.37 -6.71
C ALA A 214 3.96 3.04 -8.16
N HIS A 215 2.90 2.25 -8.33
CA HIS A 215 2.46 1.76 -9.65
C HIS A 215 1.25 2.53 -10.23
N ILE A 216 0.63 3.46 -9.47
CA ILE A 216 -0.64 4.10 -9.85
C ILE A 216 -0.58 4.80 -11.21
N VAL A 217 0.53 5.43 -11.57
CA VAL A 217 0.68 6.14 -12.84
C VAL A 217 0.66 5.16 -14.02
N SER A 218 1.41 4.06 -13.90
CA SER A 218 1.44 3.00 -14.93
C SER A 218 0.08 2.33 -15.09
N ILE A 219 -0.57 2.00 -13.98
CA ILE A 219 -1.92 1.41 -13.97
C ILE A 219 -2.93 2.37 -14.61
N THR A 220 -2.86 3.66 -14.28
CA THR A 220 -3.75 4.69 -14.86
C THR A 220 -3.58 4.76 -16.36
N GLN A 221 -2.35 4.78 -16.87
CA GLN A 221 -2.08 4.80 -18.32
C GLN A 221 -2.62 3.55 -19.01
N GLN A 222 -2.43 2.37 -18.41
CA GLN A 222 -2.93 1.11 -18.98
C GLN A 222 -4.47 1.07 -19.00
N VAL A 223 -5.13 1.39 -17.89
CA VAL A 223 -6.58 1.33 -17.76
C VAL A 223 -7.24 2.35 -18.68
N LEU A 224 -6.79 3.61 -18.68
CA LEU A 224 -7.36 4.64 -19.56
C LEU A 224 -7.05 4.37 -21.03
N GLY A 225 -5.84 3.90 -21.34
CA GLY A 225 -5.46 3.55 -22.72
C GLY A 225 -6.29 2.40 -23.27
N LEU A 226 -6.46 1.31 -22.53
CA LEU A 226 -7.32 0.19 -22.92
C LEU A 226 -8.78 0.60 -22.98
N GLY A 227 -9.24 1.44 -22.05
CA GLY A 227 -10.58 2.01 -22.06
C GLY A 227 -10.84 2.82 -23.33
N LEU A 228 -9.96 3.72 -23.71
CA LEU A 228 -10.09 4.51 -24.94
C LEU A 228 -10.02 3.64 -26.21
N ALA A 229 -9.16 2.61 -26.22
CA ALA A 229 -9.09 1.67 -27.34
C ALA A 229 -10.40 0.88 -27.50
N SER A 230 -10.99 0.42 -26.40
CA SER A 230 -12.28 -0.27 -26.43
C SER A 230 -13.41 0.65 -26.90
N VAL A 231 -13.41 1.91 -26.43
CA VAL A 231 -14.37 2.94 -26.88
C VAL A 231 -14.25 3.14 -28.40
N LEU A 232 -13.04 3.27 -28.93
CA LEU A 232 -12.80 3.43 -30.37
C LEU A 232 -13.39 2.27 -31.18
N ILE A 233 -13.16 1.04 -30.77
CA ILE A 233 -13.66 -0.16 -31.45
C ILE A 233 -15.18 -0.19 -31.39
N VAL A 234 -15.77 -0.06 -30.21
CA VAL A 234 -17.20 -0.17 -30.00
C VAL A 234 -17.95 0.95 -30.70
N THR A 235 -17.52 2.20 -30.54
CA THR A 235 -18.19 3.33 -31.21
C THR A 235 -18.07 3.26 -32.73
N SER A 236 -16.95 2.82 -33.30
CA SER A 236 -16.77 2.64 -34.73
C SER A 236 -17.71 1.56 -35.31
N LEU A 237 -17.90 0.46 -34.56
CA LEU A 237 -18.83 -0.61 -34.97
C LEU A 237 -20.30 -0.15 -34.89
N PHE A 238 -20.70 0.47 -33.78
CA PHE A 238 -22.10 0.91 -33.60
C PHE A 238 -22.52 2.08 -34.51
N LEU A 239 -21.58 2.98 -34.80
CA LEU A 239 -21.86 4.12 -35.72
C LEU A 239 -21.63 3.76 -37.19
N GLY A 240 -21.08 2.58 -37.49
CA GLY A 240 -20.77 2.15 -38.86
C GLY A 240 -19.75 3.03 -39.59
N SER A 241 -19.00 3.86 -38.88
CA SER A 241 -18.04 4.81 -39.42
C SER A 241 -16.81 4.96 -38.54
N TRP A 242 -15.65 4.55 -39.03
CA TRP A 242 -14.38 4.73 -38.34
C TRP A 242 -14.05 6.20 -38.06
N ARG A 243 -14.33 7.09 -38.99
CA ARG A 243 -14.08 8.53 -38.82
C ARG A 243 -14.89 9.13 -37.69
N THR A 244 -16.14 8.76 -37.54
CA THR A 244 -16.99 9.24 -36.44
C THR A 244 -16.54 8.64 -35.12
N GLY A 245 -16.16 7.36 -35.09
CA GLY A 245 -15.60 6.68 -33.90
C GLY A 245 -14.32 7.37 -33.40
N THR A 246 -13.40 7.74 -34.29
CA THR A 246 -12.17 8.47 -33.90
C THR A 246 -12.47 9.86 -33.33
N VAL A 247 -13.43 10.60 -33.90
CA VAL A 247 -13.83 11.92 -33.38
C VAL A 247 -14.42 11.77 -31.96
N VAL A 248 -15.34 10.83 -31.77
CA VAL A 248 -15.94 10.57 -30.43
C VAL A 248 -14.87 10.21 -29.42
N THR A 249 -13.98 9.27 -29.75
CA THR A 249 -12.89 8.87 -28.89
C THR A 249 -11.95 10.03 -28.59
N GLY A 250 -11.65 10.89 -29.56
CA GLY A 250 -10.82 12.08 -29.37
C GLY A 250 -11.43 13.08 -28.39
N VAL A 251 -12.75 13.33 -28.49
CA VAL A 251 -13.46 14.21 -27.55
C VAL A 251 -13.46 13.60 -26.12
N VAL A 252 -13.71 12.30 -26.02
CA VAL A 252 -13.66 11.60 -24.72
C VAL A 252 -12.27 11.66 -24.10
N ALA A 253 -11.22 11.42 -24.88
CA ALA A 253 -9.84 11.54 -24.42
C ALA A 253 -9.53 12.96 -23.91
N LEU A 254 -9.95 13.99 -24.66
CA LEU A 254 -9.78 15.39 -24.25
C LEU A 254 -10.54 15.69 -22.95
N THR A 255 -11.73 15.13 -22.76
CA THR A 255 -12.49 15.28 -21.52
C THR A 255 -11.75 14.68 -20.33
N VAL A 256 -11.19 13.48 -20.47
CA VAL A 256 -10.40 12.83 -19.42
C VAL A 256 -9.15 13.66 -19.08
N VAL A 257 -8.44 14.18 -20.09
CA VAL A 257 -7.28 15.05 -19.88
C VAL A 257 -7.65 16.33 -19.13
N ASN A 258 -8.79 16.96 -19.49
CA ASN A 258 -9.29 18.13 -18.77
C ASN A 258 -9.64 17.82 -17.32
N VAL A 259 -10.29 16.69 -17.03
CA VAL A 259 -10.59 16.27 -15.65
C VAL A 259 -9.30 16.05 -14.86
N MET A 260 -8.30 15.39 -15.44
CA MET A 260 -6.97 15.22 -14.81
C MET A 260 -6.29 16.58 -14.58
N GLY A 261 -6.39 17.51 -15.52
CA GLY A 261 -5.88 18.87 -15.37
C GLY A 261 -6.52 19.62 -14.19
N VAL A 262 -7.85 19.54 -14.06
CA VAL A 262 -8.58 20.15 -12.93
C VAL A 262 -8.19 19.49 -11.60
N MET A 263 -8.05 18.16 -11.56
CA MET A 263 -7.55 17.44 -10.37
C MET A 263 -6.16 17.95 -9.96
N GLY A 264 -5.25 18.14 -10.92
CA GLY A 264 -3.92 18.69 -10.68
C GLY A 264 -3.96 20.11 -10.10
N LEU A 265 -4.84 20.99 -10.64
CA LEU A 265 -5.03 22.35 -10.13
C LEU A 265 -5.59 22.38 -8.70
N TRP A 266 -6.45 21.45 -8.35
CA TRP A 266 -7.02 21.33 -7.01
C TRP A 266 -6.12 20.55 -6.02
N GLY A 267 -4.95 20.09 -6.46
CA GLY A 267 -4.04 19.33 -5.61
C GLY A 267 -4.57 17.94 -5.22
N VAL A 268 -5.49 17.39 -5.99
CA VAL A 268 -6.01 16.04 -5.77
C VAL A 268 -4.97 15.03 -6.23
N SER A 269 -4.43 14.26 -5.28
CA SER A 269 -3.45 13.20 -5.58
C SER A 269 -4.07 12.04 -6.37
N LEU A 270 -3.28 11.48 -7.29
CA LEU A 270 -3.68 10.29 -8.04
C LEU A 270 -3.60 9.06 -7.12
N ASN A 271 -4.73 8.44 -6.84
CA ASN A 271 -4.88 7.24 -6.03
C ASN A 271 -5.96 6.32 -6.62
N ALA A 272 -6.23 5.16 -6.00
CA ALA A 272 -7.24 4.24 -6.50
C ALA A 272 -8.63 4.87 -6.66
N ILE A 273 -9.04 5.69 -5.68
CA ILE A 273 -10.36 6.34 -5.69
C ILE A 273 -10.45 7.35 -6.83
N SER A 274 -9.42 8.17 -7.02
CA SER A 274 -9.38 9.13 -8.11
C SER A 274 -9.31 8.45 -9.49
N LEU A 275 -8.63 7.32 -9.61
CA LEU A 275 -8.62 6.51 -10.82
C LEU A 275 -10.01 5.95 -11.16
N VAL A 276 -10.73 5.42 -10.17
CA VAL A 276 -12.12 4.96 -10.37
C VAL A 276 -13.00 6.10 -10.85
N ASN A 277 -12.88 7.29 -10.27
CA ASN A 277 -13.63 8.47 -10.72
C ASN A 277 -13.28 8.89 -12.15
N LEU A 278 -12.02 8.77 -12.58
CA LEU A 278 -11.61 9.01 -13.97
C LEU A 278 -12.25 8.00 -14.92
N VAL A 279 -12.29 6.73 -14.56
CA VAL A 279 -12.95 5.68 -15.38
C VAL A 279 -14.45 5.91 -15.49
N ILE A 280 -15.10 6.29 -14.38
CA ILE A 280 -16.52 6.66 -14.37
C ILE A 280 -16.76 7.87 -15.30
N SER A 281 -15.91 8.90 -15.19
CA SER A 281 -15.99 10.10 -16.03
C SER A 281 -15.81 9.77 -17.52
N LEU A 282 -14.92 8.83 -17.84
CA LEU A 282 -14.74 8.31 -19.21
C LEU A 282 -16.02 7.65 -19.69
N GLY A 283 -16.64 6.78 -18.91
CA GLY A 283 -17.90 6.11 -19.26
C GLY A 283 -19.05 7.09 -19.54
N ILE A 284 -19.23 8.06 -18.65
CA ILE A 284 -20.25 9.11 -18.82
C ILE A 284 -19.98 9.96 -20.07
N ALA A 285 -18.74 10.36 -20.32
CA ALA A 285 -18.36 11.13 -21.50
C ALA A 285 -18.65 10.36 -22.80
N VAL A 286 -18.36 9.04 -22.82
CA VAL A 286 -18.68 8.18 -23.98
C VAL A 286 -20.17 8.15 -24.25
N GLU A 287 -20.99 7.97 -23.21
CA GLU A 287 -22.45 7.90 -23.35
C GLU A 287 -23.01 9.17 -24.03
N PHE A 288 -22.67 10.34 -23.49
CA PHE A 288 -23.14 11.60 -24.06
C PHE A 288 -22.62 11.83 -25.49
N CYS A 289 -21.33 11.62 -25.73
CA CYS A 289 -20.74 11.82 -27.07
C CYS A 289 -21.33 10.85 -28.10
N ALA A 290 -21.59 9.59 -27.74
CA ALA A 290 -22.15 8.58 -28.61
C ALA A 290 -23.63 8.92 -29.02
N HIS A 291 -24.44 9.39 -28.06
CA HIS A 291 -25.80 9.81 -28.33
C HIS A 291 -25.86 10.99 -29.32
N VAL A 292 -25.03 12.02 -29.10
CA VAL A 292 -24.95 13.18 -30.03
C VAL A 292 -24.43 12.74 -31.39
N ALA A 293 -23.40 11.91 -31.45
CA ALA A 293 -22.84 11.41 -32.70
C ALA A 293 -23.85 10.56 -33.48
N ARG A 294 -24.63 9.71 -32.82
CA ARG A 294 -25.69 8.90 -33.43
C ARG A 294 -26.82 9.78 -33.97
N ALA A 295 -27.29 10.77 -33.22
CA ALA A 295 -28.29 11.71 -33.67
C ALA A 295 -27.82 12.49 -34.93
N PHE A 296 -26.56 12.94 -34.91
CA PHE A 296 -25.95 13.61 -36.07
C PHE A 296 -25.86 12.70 -37.30
N MET A 297 -25.52 11.43 -37.13
CA MET A 297 -25.45 10.48 -38.25
C MET A 297 -26.84 10.13 -38.81
N ASN A 298 -27.88 10.11 -37.95
CA ASN A 298 -29.25 9.78 -38.35
C ASN A 298 -30.01 10.98 -38.93
N SER A 299 -29.59 12.22 -38.65
CA SER A 299 -30.19 13.43 -39.24
C SER A 299 -29.75 13.59 -40.71
N GLY A 300 -30.12 12.63 -41.54
CA GLY A 300 -29.86 12.64 -42.98
C GLY A 300 -31.10 13.04 -43.79
N GLY A 301 -30.93 13.87 -44.77
CA GLY A 301 -31.99 14.23 -45.72
C GLY A 301 -32.05 15.73 -45.97
N VAL A 302 -30.97 16.27 -46.51
CA VAL A 302 -30.92 17.66 -46.88
C VAL A 302 -30.96 17.75 -48.41
N THR A 303 -31.73 18.71 -48.87
CA THR A 303 -31.93 19.05 -50.31
C THR A 303 -30.61 19.29 -51.02
N ALA A 304 -30.47 18.79 -52.21
CA ALA A 304 -29.28 18.76 -53.05
C ALA A 304 -28.67 20.14 -53.42
N ASP A 305 -29.16 21.23 -52.85
CA ASP A 305 -28.83 22.61 -53.24
C ASP A 305 -27.97 23.36 -52.18
N ASN A 306 -27.66 22.75 -51.02
CA ASN A 306 -26.93 23.41 -49.95
C ASN A 306 -25.42 23.12 -49.97
N SER A 307 -24.61 24.12 -49.60
CA SER A 307 -23.18 23.91 -49.43
C SER A 307 -22.92 22.88 -48.31
N ALA A 308 -21.82 22.10 -48.41
CA ALA A 308 -21.45 21.08 -47.41
C ALA A 308 -21.27 21.61 -45.96
N ALA A 309 -21.10 22.93 -45.81
CA ALA A 309 -21.03 23.60 -44.51
C ALA A 309 -22.43 23.81 -43.92
N GLN A 310 -23.38 24.28 -44.71
CA GLN A 310 -24.78 24.47 -44.30
C GLN A 310 -25.44 23.15 -43.91
N GLU A 311 -25.19 22.10 -44.71
CA GLU A 311 -25.67 20.75 -44.38
C GLU A 311 -25.19 20.27 -43.02
N ARG A 312 -23.91 20.51 -42.66
CA ARG A 312 -23.37 20.14 -41.35
C ARG A 312 -23.99 20.93 -40.19
N ASP A 313 -24.23 22.23 -40.40
CA ASP A 313 -24.84 23.09 -39.40
C ASP A 313 -26.31 22.71 -39.14
N GLU A 314 -27.05 22.36 -40.17
CA GLU A 314 -28.43 21.88 -40.06
C GLU A 314 -28.50 20.53 -39.35
N ARG A 315 -27.64 19.58 -39.71
CA ARG A 315 -27.55 18.27 -39.02
C ARG A 315 -27.18 18.43 -37.56
N MET A 316 -26.24 19.33 -37.23
CA MET A 316 -25.86 19.61 -35.83
C MET A 316 -27.03 20.23 -35.06
N SER A 317 -27.72 21.19 -35.65
CA SER A 317 -28.89 21.81 -35.03
C SER A 317 -30.00 20.80 -34.74
N LEU A 318 -30.32 19.93 -35.71
CA LEU A 318 -31.31 18.86 -35.52
C LEU A 318 -30.89 17.86 -34.45
N ALA A 319 -29.62 17.43 -34.44
CA ALA A 319 -29.09 16.52 -33.43
C ALA A 319 -29.17 17.14 -32.03
N LEU A 320 -28.84 18.44 -31.86
CA LEU A 320 -28.92 19.13 -30.58
C LEU A 320 -30.37 19.34 -30.10
N VAL A 321 -31.31 19.53 -30.98
CA VAL A 321 -32.74 19.63 -30.64
C VAL A 321 -33.27 18.27 -30.17
N ASP A 322 -32.83 17.19 -30.79
CA ASP A 322 -33.28 15.82 -30.45
C ASP A 322 -32.71 15.34 -29.14
N VAL A 323 -31.39 15.47 -28.93
CA VAL A 323 -30.68 14.95 -27.75
C VAL A 323 -30.60 15.97 -26.61
N GLY A 324 -30.65 17.26 -26.88
CA GLY A 324 -30.48 18.34 -25.91
C GLY A 324 -31.40 18.27 -24.68
N PRO A 325 -32.70 18.00 -24.82
CA PRO A 325 -33.60 17.83 -23.69
C PRO A 325 -33.20 16.68 -22.76
N SER A 326 -32.76 15.56 -23.31
CA SER A 326 -32.32 14.37 -22.54
C SER A 326 -31.06 14.67 -21.76
N VAL A 327 -30.08 15.35 -22.33
CA VAL A 327 -28.84 15.77 -21.65
C VAL A 327 -29.12 16.79 -20.54
N ARG A 328 -30.07 17.71 -20.75
CA ARG A 328 -30.45 18.76 -19.81
C ARG A 328 -31.15 18.18 -18.56
N LEU A 329 -31.86 17.07 -18.69
CA LEU A 329 -32.58 16.41 -17.59
C LEU A 329 -31.62 15.67 -16.66
N LEU A 330 -30.48 15.21 -17.14
CA LEU A 330 -29.44 14.48 -16.40
C LEU A 330 -28.48 15.41 -15.65
N LEU A 331 -28.47 16.71 -15.91
CA LEU A 331 -27.65 17.69 -15.20
C LEU A 331 -28.48 18.38 -14.09
N PRO A 332 -28.35 17.97 -12.80
CA PRO A 332 -29.08 18.55 -11.68
C PRO A 332 -28.62 19.97 -11.29
N PHE A 333 -27.76 20.61 -12.06
CA PHE A 333 -27.28 21.96 -11.79
C PHE A 333 -28.20 22.98 -12.53
N ARG A 334 -29.17 23.50 -11.77
CA ARG A 334 -29.93 24.67 -12.14
C ARG A 334 -29.23 25.92 -11.58
N PRO A 335 -28.44 26.69 -12.35
CA PRO A 335 -28.11 28.04 -11.93
C PRO A 335 -29.39 28.88 -12.00
N LYS A 336 -29.83 29.39 -10.84
CA LYS A 336 -30.81 30.48 -10.82
C LYS A 336 -30.16 31.73 -11.36
N THR A 337 -30.12 31.86 -12.68
CA THR A 337 -29.87 33.14 -13.33
C THR A 337 -30.84 33.25 -14.49
N SER A 338 -31.81 34.14 -14.28
CA SER A 338 -32.72 34.66 -15.31
C SER A 338 -31.91 35.40 -16.38
N LEU A 339 -31.59 34.70 -17.45
CA LEU A 339 -31.24 35.30 -18.72
C LEU A 339 -32.12 34.64 -19.79
N THR A 340 -33.28 35.24 -19.98
CA THR A 340 -34.12 34.99 -21.14
C THR A 340 -33.47 35.61 -22.38
N PRO A 341 -33.04 34.82 -23.39
CA PRO A 341 -32.87 35.40 -24.73
C PRO A 341 -34.26 35.55 -25.34
N ARG A 342 -34.67 36.79 -25.57
CA ARG A 342 -35.76 37.11 -26.47
C ARG A 342 -35.34 36.68 -27.89
N PHE A 343 -35.79 35.53 -28.31
CA PHE A 343 -35.85 35.23 -29.75
C PHE A 343 -37.27 35.52 -30.25
N ALA A 344 -37.31 36.43 -31.18
CA ALA A 344 -38.50 36.98 -31.80
C ALA A 344 -39.35 35.88 -32.47
N SER A 345 -40.64 35.96 -32.18
CA SER A 345 -41.70 35.29 -32.87
C SER A 345 -41.71 35.65 -34.37
N ARG A 346 -41.68 34.64 -35.22
CA ARG A 346 -42.39 34.74 -36.53
C ARG A 346 -43.27 33.52 -36.65
N SER A 347 -44.52 33.76 -36.45
CA SER A 347 -45.64 32.87 -36.64
C SER A 347 -45.85 32.55 -38.16
N SER A 348 -46.07 31.30 -38.48
CA SER A 348 -47.00 30.88 -39.48
C SER A 348 -47.54 29.49 -39.15
N PRO A 349 -48.84 29.28 -39.29
CA PRO A 349 -49.49 28.08 -38.80
C PRO A 349 -49.48 26.99 -39.88
N VAL A 350 -49.10 25.78 -39.51
CA VAL A 350 -49.42 24.58 -40.29
C VAL A 350 -50.18 23.61 -39.40
N SER A 351 -51.33 23.27 -39.92
CA SER A 351 -52.45 22.49 -39.43
C SER A 351 -52.05 21.10 -38.85
N LEU A 352 -52.78 20.80 -37.80
CA LEU A 352 -52.88 19.45 -37.24
C LEU A 352 -53.38 18.43 -38.29
N SER A 353 -52.69 17.32 -38.37
CA SER A 353 -53.30 16.03 -38.69
C SER A 353 -52.91 15.02 -37.60
N ARG A 354 -53.92 14.62 -36.87
CA ARG A 354 -53.91 13.53 -35.88
C ARG A 354 -53.75 12.22 -36.64
N ASN A 355 -52.81 11.39 -36.26
CA ASN A 355 -53.05 9.96 -36.30
C ASN A 355 -52.26 9.27 -35.18
N SER A 356 -53.04 8.58 -34.41
CA SER A 356 -52.74 7.69 -33.29
C SER A 356 -52.18 6.35 -33.79
N SER A 357 -51.24 5.82 -33.06
CA SER A 357 -50.94 4.41 -32.78
C SER A 357 -49.49 4.34 -32.27
N GLY A 358 -49.12 4.03 -31.04
CA GLY A 358 -49.36 2.82 -30.35
C GLY A 358 -48.13 1.91 -30.40
N CYS A 359 -47.63 1.58 -29.20
CA CYS A 359 -46.68 0.51 -28.78
C CYS A 359 -45.32 1.04 -28.27
N LEU A 360 -45.11 1.02 -26.93
CA LEU A 360 -44.66 -0.12 -26.09
C LEU A 360 -43.48 -0.94 -26.69
N TYR A 361 -42.29 -0.64 -26.22
CA TYR A 361 -41.40 -1.50 -25.41
C TYR A 361 -40.24 -0.66 -24.89
#